data_eac8c05f3b41378b2a78de0537ca737a
#
_entry.id   eac8c05f3b41378b2a78de0537ca737a
#
_cell.length_a   1.000
_cell.length_b   1.000
_cell.length_c   1.000
_cell.angle_alpha   90.00
_cell.angle_beta   90.00
_cell.angle_gamma   90.00
#
_symmetry.space_group_name_H-M   'P 1'
#
loop_
_entity.id
_entity.type
_entity.pdbx_description
1 polymer ?
#
loop_
_entity_poly.entity_id
_entity_poly.type
_entity_poly.pdbx_seq_one_letter_code
_entity_poly.pdbx_strand_id
1 'polypeptide(L)'
;MNEMENVIFGTAFNYKVEQIAPFVESWRKFTPNTRLMMLIEPDCNQEKIDYLLSNDVDIKFFSAAYFIPSAIHNTRYFKYLDTLLEYRGYFDRVFLTDVRDVVFQGDIFAEITKPGLHCFMEDPAWTCDERFNKHILTTNYGEQVAREFADKRIICSGTTLGGAEEILQYIVALMNQRDLKKMMEVGGIPDEQACHNYIFHRDLLPHTKQENGDGVATICLTHPREIKILGDGRISVYGKTPAVIHQWDRHPNLVEYYTKLYVKKE
;
A
#
# COMPACT_ATOMS: atom_id res chain seq x y z
N MET A 1 23.01 -8.88 -19.85
CA MET A 1 22.23 -8.88 -18.61
C MET A 1 20.99 -8.06 -18.94
N ASN A 2 19.80 -8.61 -18.76
CA ASN A 2 18.59 -7.79 -18.89
C ASN A 2 18.65 -6.70 -17.80
N GLU A 3 18.26 -5.48 -18.12
CA GLU A 3 18.11 -4.43 -17.10
C GLU A 3 17.06 -4.89 -16.11
N MET A 4 17.33 -4.72 -14.82
CA MET A 4 16.35 -5.01 -13.76
C MET A 4 15.21 -4.01 -13.85
N GLU A 5 14.00 -4.46 -13.60
CA GLU A 5 12.77 -3.67 -13.74
C GLU A 5 12.26 -3.19 -12.37
N ASN A 6 11.63 -2.03 -12.35
CA ASN A 6 10.82 -1.61 -11.21
C ASN A 6 9.46 -2.31 -11.26
N VAL A 7 8.95 -2.72 -10.10
CA VAL A 7 7.67 -3.42 -10.00
C VAL A 7 6.78 -2.84 -8.91
N ILE A 8 5.49 -2.77 -9.21
CA ILE A 8 4.42 -2.44 -8.25
C ILE A 8 3.66 -3.71 -7.94
N PHE A 9 3.47 -4.01 -6.66
CA PHE A 9 2.63 -5.10 -6.18
C PHE A 9 1.35 -4.55 -5.54
N GLY A 10 0.21 -5.02 -6.04
CA GLY A 10 -1.10 -4.73 -5.47
C GLY A 10 -1.92 -5.99 -5.22
N THR A 11 -2.97 -5.88 -4.41
CA THR A 11 -3.91 -6.97 -4.13
C THR A 11 -5.34 -6.49 -4.35
N ALA A 12 -6.09 -7.17 -5.24
CA ALA A 12 -7.43 -6.80 -5.64
C ALA A 12 -8.46 -7.93 -5.41
N PHE A 13 -8.55 -8.40 -4.15
CA PHE A 13 -9.49 -9.44 -3.74
C PHE A 13 -10.91 -8.89 -3.59
N ASN A 14 -11.88 -9.60 -4.19
CA ASN A 14 -13.31 -9.27 -4.13
C ASN A 14 -13.65 -7.84 -4.63
N TYR A 15 -12.77 -7.23 -5.40
CA TYR A 15 -13.04 -5.93 -6.02
C TYR A 15 -13.61 -6.12 -7.43
N LYS A 16 -14.54 -5.25 -7.79
CA LYS A 16 -15.03 -5.08 -9.15
C LYS A 16 -14.07 -4.25 -9.98
N VAL A 17 -14.22 -4.29 -11.31
CA VAL A 17 -13.41 -3.50 -12.24
C VAL A 17 -13.46 -2.00 -11.89
N GLU A 18 -14.66 -1.46 -11.61
CA GLU A 18 -14.83 -0.03 -11.30
C GLU A 18 -14.07 0.42 -10.04
N GLN A 19 -13.82 -0.52 -9.11
CA GLN A 19 -13.08 -0.22 -7.87
C GLN A 19 -11.57 -0.21 -8.07
N ILE A 20 -11.07 -0.92 -9.08
CA ILE A 20 -9.63 -1.01 -9.39
C ILE A 20 -9.22 -0.15 -10.60
N ALA A 21 -10.18 0.30 -11.40
CA ALA A 21 -9.91 1.12 -12.58
C ALA A 21 -9.12 2.41 -12.27
N PRO A 22 -9.42 3.18 -11.21
CA PRO A 22 -8.62 4.35 -10.87
C PRO A 22 -7.13 4.03 -10.66
N PHE A 23 -6.84 2.90 -10.03
CA PHE A 23 -5.48 2.43 -9.80
C PHE A 23 -4.79 2.02 -11.12
N VAL A 24 -5.40 1.12 -11.89
CA VAL A 24 -4.82 0.56 -13.12
C VAL A 24 -4.63 1.63 -14.19
N GLU A 25 -5.64 2.45 -14.43
CA GLU A 25 -5.60 3.50 -15.46
C GLU A 25 -4.58 4.60 -15.09
N SER A 26 -4.50 4.98 -13.81
CA SER A 26 -3.52 5.96 -13.35
C SER A 26 -2.09 5.40 -13.37
N TRP A 27 -1.89 4.14 -12.94
CA TRP A 27 -0.60 3.47 -13.08
C TRP A 27 -0.12 3.50 -14.54
N ARG A 28 -0.95 3.03 -15.46
CA ARG A 28 -0.61 2.97 -16.89
C ARG A 28 -0.25 4.34 -17.47
N LYS A 29 -0.94 5.39 -17.02
CA LYS A 29 -0.73 6.77 -17.47
C LYS A 29 0.58 7.36 -16.96
N PHE A 30 0.91 7.15 -15.68
CA PHE A 30 1.98 7.89 -15.00
C PHE A 30 3.25 7.07 -14.77
N THR A 31 3.18 5.73 -14.85
CA THR A 31 4.32 4.83 -14.65
C THR A 31 4.42 3.76 -15.75
N PRO A 32 4.38 4.14 -17.06
CA PRO A 32 4.24 3.20 -18.17
C PRO A 32 5.44 2.24 -18.33
N ASN A 33 6.58 2.55 -17.72
CA ASN A 33 7.80 1.72 -17.76
C ASN A 33 7.97 0.86 -16.53
N THR A 34 6.93 0.75 -15.70
CA THR A 34 6.95 -0.02 -14.46
C THR A 34 6.01 -1.21 -14.59
N ARG A 35 6.48 -2.38 -14.18
CA ARG A 35 5.66 -3.58 -14.16
C ARG A 35 4.60 -3.51 -13.05
N LEU A 36 3.38 -3.93 -13.33
CA LEU A 36 2.34 -4.08 -12.32
C LEU A 36 2.00 -5.56 -12.15
N MET A 37 2.18 -6.07 -10.94
CA MET A 37 1.76 -7.41 -10.55
C MET A 37 0.60 -7.33 -9.57
N MET A 38 -0.50 -8.01 -9.90
CA MET A 38 -1.71 -7.95 -9.08
C MET A 38 -2.11 -9.33 -8.57
N LEU A 39 -2.26 -9.45 -7.24
CA LEU A 39 -2.83 -10.63 -6.62
C LEU A 39 -4.36 -10.56 -6.69
N ILE A 40 -4.98 -11.61 -7.21
CA ILE A 40 -6.45 -11.72 -7.28
C ILE A 40 -6.89 -13.10 -6.77
N GLU A 41 -8.17 -13.22 -6.41
CA GLU A 41 -8.80 -14.49 -6.06
C GLU A 41 -8.89 -15.42 -7.28
N PRO A 42 -8.75 -16.76 -7.11
CA PRO A 42 -8.80 -17.71 -8.23
C PRO A 42 -10.19 -17.83 -8.87
N ASP A 43 -11.24 -17.53 -8.12
CA ASP A 43 -12.66 -17.61 -8.52
C ASP A 43 -13.25 -16.27 -8.93
N CYS A 44 -12.40 -15.29 -9.26
CA CYS A 44 -12.87 -14.00 -9.75
C CYS A 44 -13.56 -14.13 -11.12
N ASN A 45 -14.43 -13.16 -11.44
CA ASN A 45 -15.12 -13.15 -12.72
C ASN A 45 -14.16 -12.88 -13.89
N GLN A 46 -14.55 -13.39 -15.08
CA GLN A 46 -13.75 -13.26 -16.30
C GLN A 46 -13.55 -11.79 -16.71
N GLU A 47 -14.53 -10.93 -16.47
CA GLU A 47 -14.45 -9.50 -16.76
C GLU A 47 -13.24 -8.83 -16.09
N LYS A 48 -12.98 -9.14 -14.81
CA LYS A 48 -11.82 -8.60 -14.08
C LYS A 48 -10.51 -9.13 -14.67
N ILE A 49 -10.44 -10.42 -15.01
CA ILE A 49 -9.27 -11.02 -15.65
C ILE A 49 -8.99 -10.33 -16.99
N ASP A 50 -10.01 -10.23 -17.85
CA ASP A 50 -9.88 -9.63 -19.18
C ASP A 50 -9.47 -8.15 -19.09
N TYR A 51 -10.06 -7.41 -18.14
CA TYR A 51 -9.68 -6.02 -17.87
C TYR A 51 -8.21 -5.89 -17.48
N LEU A 52 -7.73 -6.69 -16.54
CA LEU A 52 -6.34 -6.64 -16.09
C LEU A 52 -5.37 -7.02 -17.21
N LEU A 53 -5.64 -8.11 -17.95
CA LEU A 53 -4.80 -8.56 -19.07
C LEU A 53 -4.78 -7.54 -20.22
N SER A 54 -5.92 -6.90 -20.55
CA SER A 54 -5.99 -5.88 -21.59
C SER A 54 -5.24 -4.58 -21.23
N ASN A 55 -4.89 -4.41 -19.95
CA ASN A 55 -4.07 -3.33 -19.44
C ASN A 55 -2.62 -3.73 -19.14
N ASP A 56 -2.15 -4.89 -19.64
CA ASP A 56 -0.80 -5.41 -19.46
C ASP A 56 -0.41 -5.66 -17.98
N VAL A 57 -1.39 -6.00 -17.14
CA VAL A 57 -1.18 -6.33 -15.73
C VAL A 57 -0.83 -7.81 -15.58
N ASP A 58 0.27 -8.10 -14.89
CA ASP A 58 0.63 -9.48 -14.52
C ASP A 58 -0.23 -9.99 -13.38
N ILE A 59 -0.98 -11.03 -13.63
CA ILE A 59 -1.89 -11.63 -12.67
C ILE A 59 -1.20 -12.77 -11.92
N LYS A 60 -1.28 -12.74 -10.59
CA LYS A 60 -0.93 -13.86 -9.71
C LYS A 60 -2.17 -14.29 -8.93
N PHE A 61 -2.60 -15.53 -9.15
CA PHE A 61 -3.70 -16.09 -8.36
C PHE A 61 -3.23 -16.46 -6.96
N PHE A 62 -4.01 -16.09 -5.98
CA PHE A 62 -3.75 -16.40 -4.60
C PHE A 62 -5.03 -16.89 -3.91
N SER A 63 -5.03 -18.13 -3.47
CA SER A 63 -6.14 -18.70 -2.71
C SER A 63 -6.00 -18.32 -1.24
N ALA A 64 -6.91 -17.48 -0.76
CA ALA A 64 -7.05 -17.22 0.68
C ALA A 64 -7.79 -18.35 1.42
N ALA A 65 -8.17 -19.46 0.72
CA ALA A 65 -8.95 -20.55 1.30
C ALA A 65 -8.23 -21.26 2.48
N TYR A 66 -6.92 -21.17 2.54
CA TYR A 66 -6.11 -21.67 3.66
C TYR A 66 -5.95 -20.66 4.79
N PHE A 67 -6.46 -19.44 4.62
CA PHE A 67 -6.36 -18.33 5.55
C PHE A 67 -7.74 -17.75 5.81
N ILE A 68 -7.89 -17.03 6.91
CA ILE A 68 -9.15 -16.38 7.25
C ILE A 68 -9.48 -15.35 6.14
N PRO A 69 -10.61 -15.45 5.41
CA PRO A 69 -10.92 -14.59 4.26
C PRO A 69 -10.91 -13.09 4.56
N SER A 70 -11.24 -12.70 5.80
CA SER A 70 -11.22 -11.30 6.27
C SER A 70 -9.81 -10.74 6.47
N ALA A 71 -8.78 -11.55 6.25
CA ALA A 71 -7.41 -11.23 6.59
C ALA A 71 -6.49 -11.11 5.38
N ILE A 72 -7.05 -10.88 4.19
CA ILE A 72 -6.24 -10.80 2.96
C ILE A 72 -5.15 -9.73 3.04
N HIS A 73 -5.42 -8.58 3.67
CA HIS A 73 -4.44 -7.52 3.88
C HIS A 73 -3.23 -8.01 4.70
N ASN A 74 -3.42 -8.98 5.59
CA ASN A 74 -2.34 -9.60 6.35
C ASN A 74 -1.68 -10.77 5.62
N THR A 75 -2.45 -11.55 4.85
CA THR A 75 -1.97 -12.79 4.24
C THR A 75 -1.33 -12.58 2.86
N ARG A 76 -1.60 -11.48 2.19
CA ARG A 76 -1.02 -11.09 0.90
C ARG A 76 0.52 -11.14 0.89
N TYR A 77 1.15 -10.85 2.02
CA TYR A 77 2.61 -10.83 2.15
C TYR A 77 3.25 -12.20 1.95
N PHE A 78 2.56 -13.31 2.24
CA PHE A 78 3.06 -14.66 1.89
C PHE A 78 3.22 -14.81 0.39
N LYS A 79 2.24 -14.34 -0.40
CA LYS A 79 2.31 -14.43 -1.86
C LYS A 79 3.29 -13.41 -2.45
N TYR A 80 3.40 -12.23 -1.86
CA TYR A 80 4.44 -11.28 -2.24
C TYR A 80 5.84 -11.86 -2.03
N LEU A 81 6.10 -12.50 -0.87
CA LEU A 81 7.37 -13.18 -0.60
C LEU A 81 7.66 -14.25 -1.63
N ASP A 82 6.71 -15.17 -1.85
CA ASP A 82 6.83 -16.27 -2.82
C ASP A 82 7.14 -15.72 -4.24
N THR A 83 6.41 -14.70 -4.68
CA THR A 83 6.62 -14.09 -5.98
C THR A 83 7.99 -13.37 -6.08
N LEU A 84 8.41 -12.65 -5.06
CA LEU A 84 9.72 -11.99 -5.08
C LEU A 84 10.88 -12.98 -5.08
N LEU A 85 10.72 -14.13 -4.42
CA LEU A 85 11.71 -15.22 -4.47
C LEU A 85 11.73 -15.89 -5.84
N GLU A 86 10.57 -16.12 -6.48
CA GLU A 86 10.44 -16.63 -7.84
C GLU A 86 11.17 -15.73 -8.86
N TYR A 87 11.04 -14.40 -8.70
CA TYR A 87 11.63 -13.40 -9.59
C TYR A 87 12.91 -12.76 -9.03
N ARG A 88 13.61 -13.44 -8.15
CA ARG A 88 14.85 -12.90 -7.56
C ARG A 88 15.89 -12.53 -8.61
N GLY A 89 16.38 -11.30 -8.55
CA GLY A 89 17.33 -10.75 -9.52
C GLY A 89 16.72 -10.18 -10.80
N TYR A 90 15.40 -10.19 -10.94
CA TYR A 90 14.69 -9.53 -12.05
C TYR A 90 14.23 -8.11 -11.68
N PHE A 91 13.93 -7.87 -10.40
CA PHE A 91 13.45 -6.58 -9.94
C PHE A 91 14.56 -5.77 -9.27
N ASP A 92 14.64 -4.49 -9.64
CA ASP A 92 15.49 -3.50 -8.98
C ASP A 92 14.80 -2.96 -7.72
N ARG A 93 13.64 -2.32 -7.93
CA ARG A 93 12.87 -1.70 -6.86
C ARG A 93 11.43 -2.18 -6.86
N VAL A 94 10.85 -2.27 -5.68
CA VAL A 94 9.50 -2.78 -5.45
C VAL A 94 8.69 -1.75 -4.66
N PHE A 95 7.50 -1.44 -5.16
CA PHE A 95 6.50 -0.66 -4.45
C PHE A 95 5.32 -1.55 -4.07
N LEU A 96 5.19 -1.85 -2.78
CA LEU A 96 4.01 -2.53 -2.23
C LEU A 96 2.95 -1.49 -1.96
N THR A 97 1.72 -1.71 -2.46
CA THR A 97 0.65 -0.72 -2.29
C THR A 97 -0.74 -1.35 -2.21
N ASP A 98 -1.64 -0.68 -1.52
CA ASP A 98 -3.07 -0.92 -1.62
C ASP A 98 -3.55 -0.56 -3.04
N VAL A 99 -4.74 -1.03 -3.43
CA VAL A 99 -5.24 -0.89 -4.81
C VAL A 99 -6.50 -0.03 -4.89
N ARG A 100 -7.51 -0.34 -4.08
CA ARG A 100 -8.84 0.26 -4.21
C ARG A 100 -8.85 1.78 -4.04
N ASP A 101 -8.01 2.27 -3.15
CA ASP A 101 -7.98 3.66 -2.70
C ASP A 101 -6.64 4.36 -2.97
N VAL A 102 -5.92 3.87 -3.98
CA VAL A 102 -4.66 4.45 -4.46
C VAL A 102 -4.81 4.91 -5.91
N VAL A 103 -4.24 6.08 -6.23
CA VAL A 103 -4.08 6.58 -7.59
C VAL A 103 -2.69 7.16 -7.78
N PHE A 104 -2.15 6.99 -8.96
CA PHE A 104 -0.88 7.58 -9.40
C PHE A 104 -1.14 8.92 -10.09
N GLN A 105 -0.25 9.87 -9.86
CA GLN A 105 -0.20 11.15 -10.58
C GLN A 105 1.23 11.56 -10.93
N GLY A 106 2.16 10.66 -10.71
CA GLY A 106 3.58 10.74 -11.05
C GLY A 106 4.24 9.36 -10.89
N ASP A 107 5.52 9.27 -11.22
CA ASP A 107 6.33 8.08 -11.06
C ASP A 107 7.01 8.08 -9.68
N ILE A 108 6.56 7.18 -8.79
CA ILE A 108 7.10 7.05 -7.42
C ILE A 108 8.59 6.69 -7.42
N PHE A 109 9.05 5.91 -8.40
CA PHE A 109 10.46 5.50 -8.50
C PHE A 109 11.37 6.64 -8.96
N ALA A 110 10.83 7.57 -9.76
CA ALA A 110 11.54 8.78 -10.15
C ALA A 110 11.54 9.84 -9.04
N GLU A 111 10.48 9.91 -8.23
CA GLU A 111 10.37 10.88 -7.13
C GLU A 111 11.25 10.47 -5.94
N ILE A 112 11.26 9.20 -5.56
CA ILE A 112 12.09 8.67 -4.47
C ILE A 112 13.29 7.94 -5.09
N THR A 113 14.38 8.66 -5.31
CA THR A 113 15.60 8.11 -5.94
C THR A 113 16.62 7.53 -4.96
N LYS A 114 16.51 7.88 -3.67
CA LYS A 114 17.42 7.36 -2.64
C LYS A 114 17.24 5.85 -2.50
N PRO A 115 18.32 5.05 -2.53
CA PRO A 115 18.22 3.60 -2.30
C PRO A 115 17.83 3.28 -0.85
N GLY A 116 17.38 2.04 -0.63
CA GLY A 116 17.00 1.51 0.68
C GLY A 116 15.48 1.39 0.85
N LEU A 117 15.06 1.07 2.08
CA LEU A 117 13.67 0.90 2.44
C LEU A 117 13.04 2.24 2.84
N HIS A 118 11.88 2.56 2.29
CA HIS A 118 11.13 3.78 2.56
C HIS A 118 9.74 3.44 3.09
N CYS A 119 9.37 4.04 4.20
CA CYS A 119 8.01 4.02 4.76
C CYS A 119 7.43 5.44 4.77
N PHE A 120 6.12 5.56 4.62
CA PHE A 120 5.44 6.83 4.43
C PHE A 120 4.60 7.17 5.65
N MET A 121 4.88 8.33 6.26
CA MET A 121 4.13 8.82 7.41
C MET A 121 2.78 9.40 6.95
N GLU A 122 1.75 9.20 7.76
CA GLU A 122 0.44 9.80 7.55
C GLU A 122 0.44 11.30 7.94
N ASP A 123 -0.74 11.87 8.01
CA ASP A 123 -0.96 13.27 8.34
C ASP A 123 -0.24 13.70 9.63
N PRO A 124 0.52 14.83 9.61
CA PRO A 124 1.32 15.27 10.76
C PRO A 124 0.51 15.66 12.00
N ALA A 125 -0.79 15.88 11.87
CA ALA A 125 -1.66 16.19 13.01
C ALA A 125 -2.05 14.95 13.83
N TRP A 126 -1.74 13.75 13.34
CA TRP A 126 -2.17 12.50 13.95
C TRP A 126 -0.99 11.63 14.39
N THR A 127 -1.17 11.02 15.55
CA THR A 127 -0.17 10.11 16.17
C THR A 127 -0.78 8.73 16.42
N CYS A 128 0.05 7.80 16.86
CA CYS A 128 -0.37 6.45 17.21
C CYS A 128 -1.35 6.41 18.41
N ASP A 129 -1.63 7.53 19.10
CA ASP A 129 -2.71 7.65 20.09
C ASP A 129 -4.10 7.83 19.44
N GLU A 130 -4.16 8.00 18.10
CA GLU A 130 -5.41 7.95 17.35
C GLU A 130 -6.14 6.62 17.65
N ARG A 131 -7.46 6.67 17.77
CA ARG A 131 -8.29 5.60 18.33
C ARG A 131 -8.05 4.23 17.69
N PHE A 132 -7.99 4.17 16.36
CA PHE A 132 -7.78 2.91 15.64
C PHE A 132 -6.35 2.39 15.86
N ASN A 133 -5.35 3.24 15.64
CA ASN A 133 -3.93 2.88 15.77
C ASN A 133 -3.58 2.46 17.20
N LYS A 134 -4.07 3.19 18.21
CA LYS A 134 -3.94 2.81 19.61
C LYS A 134 -4.56 1.44 19.91
N HIS A 135 -5.76 1.19 19.38
CA HIS A 135 -6.46 -0.07 19.58
C HIS A 135 -5.66 -1.26 19.01
N ILE A 136 -5.20 -1.17 17.78
CA ILE A 136 -4.45 -2.25 17.15
C ILE A 136 -3.07 -2.46 17.79
N LEU A 137 -2.38 -1.39 18.21
CA LEU A 137 -1.12 -1.48 18.94
C LEU A 137 -1.34 -2.16 20.32
N THR A 138 -2.38 -1.77 21.05
CA THR A 138 -2.71 -2.40 22.33
C THR A 138 -3.02 -3.87 22.15
N THR A 139 -3.82 -4.23 21.14
CA THR A 139 -4.24 -5.60 20.88
C THR A 139 -3.06 -6.50 20.50
N ASN A 140 -2.13 -5.99 19.68
CA ASN A 140 -1.00 -6.78 19.18
C ASN A 140 0.19 -6.82 20.14
N TYR A 141 0.51 -5.70 20.79
CA TYR A 141 1.75 -5.52 21.56
C TYR A 141 1.54 -5.12 23.01
N GLY A 142 0.29 -4.91 23.43
CA GLY A 142 -0.07 -4.55 24.79
C GLY A 142 0.00 -3.05 25.07
N GLU A 143 -0.58 -2.66 26.20
CA GLU A 143 -0.73 -1.29 26.68
C GLU A 143 0.60 -0.51 26.81
N GLN A 144 1.67 -1.21 27.18
CA GLN A 144 2.98 -0.56 27.35
C GLN A 144 3.49 -0.02 26.01
N VAL A 145 3.46 -0.84 24.96
CA VAL A 145 3.92 -0.44 23.62
C VAL A 145 3.01 0.67 23.05
N ALA A 146 1.70 0.56 23.24
CA ALA A 146 0.77 1.59 22.80
C ALA A 146 1.06 2.95 23.48
N ARG A 147 1.40 2.97 24.77
CA ARG A 147 1.83 4.20 25.48
C ARG A 147 3.17 4.75 24.98
N GLU A 148 4.16 3.87 24.71
CA GLU A 148 5.47 4.28 24.21
C GLU A 148 5.40 4.88 22.79
N PHE A 149 4.38 4.53 22.02
CA PHE A 149 4.18 5.04 20.65
C PHE A 149 3.14 6.17 20.57
N ALA A 150 2.52 6.55 21.67
CA ALA A 150 1.39 7.48 21.68
C ALA A 150 1.68 8.82 21.01
N ASP A 151 2.90 9.35 21.15
CA ASP A 151 3.37 10.59 20.55
C ASP A 151 4.04 10.43 19.16
N LYS A 152 4.22 9.18 18.72
CA LYS A 152 4.85 8.90 17.41
C LYS A 152 3.82 9.04 16.30
N ARG A 153 4.26 9.56 15.17
CA ARG A 153 3.41 9.67 13.97
C ARG A 153 3.06 8.30 13.42
N ILE A 154 1.85 8.19 12.89
CA ILE A 154 1.40 6.98 12.18
C ILE A 154 2.23 6.80 10.92
N ILE A 155 2.68 5.57 10.66
CA ILE A 155 3.33 5.16 9.43
C ILE A 155 2.37 4.22 8.70
N CYS A 156 2.00 4.55 7.45
CA CYS A 156 0.98 3.82 6.70
C CYS A 156 1.52 2.50 6.14
N SER A 157 0.88 1.38 6.47
CA SER A 157 1.23 0.06 5.94
C SER A 157 0.76 -0.18 4.51
N GLY A 158 -0.18 0.61 4.03
CA GLY A 158 -0.73 0.50 2.68
C GLY A 158 0.23 0.92 1.57
N THR A 159 1.41 1.46 1.91
CA THR A 159 2.44 1.87 0.95
C THR A 159 3.85 1.68 1.53
N THR A 160 4.71 0.96 0.80
CA THR A 160 6.12 0.73 1.19
C THR A 160 6.97 0.61 -0.07
N LEU A 161 8.09 1.31 -0.15
CA LEU A 161 9.00 1.30 -1.30
C LEU A 161 10.39 0.85 -0.87
N GLY A 162 11.07 0.06 -1.68
CA GLY A 162 12.47 -0.32 -1.42
C GLY A 162 13.10 -1.03 -2.58
N GLY A 163 14.39 -1.33 -2.48
CA GLY A 163 15.03 -2.33 -3.33
C GLY A 163 14.42 -3.71 -3.10
N ALA A 164 14.53 -4.61 -4.07
CA ALA A 164 13.90 -5.93 -3.96
C ALA A 164 14.35 -6.72 -2.72
N GLU A 165 15.62 -6.66 -2.36
CA GLU A 165 16.15 -7.35 -1.17
C GLU A 165 15.70 -6.68 0.14
N GLU A 166 15.60 -5.35 0.19
CA GLU A 166 15.07 -4.63 1.36
C GLU A 166 13.59 -4.92 1.57
N ILE A 167 12.81 -5.03 0.50
CA ILE A 167 11.40 -5.43 0.59
C ILE A 167 11.26 -6.89 1.02
N LEU A 168 12.12 -7.81 0.57
CA LEU A 168 12.16 -9.18 1.08
C LEU A 168 12.43 -9.20 2.59
N GLN A 169 13.42 -8.45 3.07
CA GLN A 169 13.72 -8.33 4.50
C GLN A 169 12.55 -7.73 5.28
N TYR A 170 11.89 -6.70 4.73
CA TYR A 170 10.71 -6.09 5.34
C TYR A 170 9.55 -7.09 5.47
N ILE A 171 9.25 -7.86 4.41
CA ILE A 171 8.17 -8.85 4.45
C ILE A 171 8.48 -9.93 5.50
N VAL A 172 9.72 -10.42 5.57
CA VAL A 172 10.14 -11.40 6.58
C VAL A 172 10.02 -10.81 7.99
N ALA A 173 10.46 -9.57 8.20
CA ALA A 173 10.30 -8.90 9.49
C ALA A 173 8.83 -8.74 9.87
N LEU A 174 7.97 -8.34 8.92
CA LEU A 174 6.52 -8.20 9.13
C LEU A 174 5.88 -9.55 9.51
N MET A 175 6.27 -10.63 8.83
CA MET A 175 5.76 -11.97 9.14
C MET A 175 6.21 -12.46 10.52
N ASN A 176 7.44 -12.15 10.94
CA ASN A 176 7.98 -12.51 12.24
C ASN A 176 7.31 -11.77 13.41
N GLN A 177 6.66 -10.61 13.16
CA GLN A 177 5.87 -9.91 14.19
C GLN A 177 4.52 -10.58 14.46
N ARG A 178 4.16 -11.61 13.69
CA ARG A 178 2.85 -12.26 13.79
C ARG A 178 2.91 -13.46 14.70
N ASP A 179 2.12 -13.44 15.76
CA ASP A 179 1.90 -14.60 16.62
C ASP A 179 0.78 -15.47 16.03
N LEU A 180 1.17 -16.53 15.31
CA LEU A 180 0.23 -17.47 14.69
C LEU A 180 -0.70 -18.12 15.75
N LYS A 181 -0.21 -18.37 16.96
CA LYS A 181 -1.02 -18.93 18.03
C LYS A 181 -2.10 -17.95 18.48
N LYS A 182 -1.74 -16.69 18.66
CA LYS A 182 -2.66 -15.60 18.99
C LYS A 182 -3.68 -15.36 17.87
N MET A 183 -3.26 -15.49 16.60
CA MET A 183 -4.16 -15.46 15.46
C MET A 183 -5.25 -16.53 15.53
N MET A 184 -4.90 -17.74 15.96
CA MET A 184 -5.85 -18.86 16.08
C MET A 184 -6.76 -18.74 17.30
N GLU A 185 -6.26 -18.23 18.42
CA GLU A 185 -6.99 -18.14 19.70
C GLU A 185 -8.02 -17.00 19.72
N VAL A 186 -7.73 -15.88 19.09
CA VAL A 186 -8.55 -14.64 19.19
C VAL A 186 -9.44 -14.45 17.96
N GLY A 187 -9.31 -15.30 16.93
CA GLY A 187 -10.03 -15.11 15.65
C GLY A 187 -9.65 -13.79 14.95
N GLY A 188 -8.64 -13.09 15.50
CA GLY A 188 -8.10 -11.84 14.98
C GLY A 188 -6.66 -12.00 14.56
N ILE A 189 -6.35 -11.56 13.37
CA ILE A 189 -5.00 -11.51 12.85
C ILE A 189 -4.35 -10.24 13.38
N PRO A 190 -3.06 -10.29 13.81
CA PRO A 190 -2.31 -9.08 14.05
C PRO A 190 -2.47 -8.14 12.87
N ASP A 191 -2.96 -6.95 13.13
CA ASP A 191 -3.15 -5.94 12.09
C ASP A 191 -1.79 -5.57 11.52
N GLU A 192 -1.66 -5.62 10.18
CA GLU A 192 -0.41 -5.30 9.50
C GLU A 192 0.07 -3.88 9.81
N GLN A 193 -0.87 -2.95 9.99
CA GLN A 193 -0.59 -1.57 10.37
C GLN A 193 0.12 -1.49 11.73
N ALA A 194 -0.29 -2.30 12.71
CA ALA A 194 0.37 -2.36 14.01
C ALA A 194 1.80 -2.93 13.89
N CYS A 195 1.97 -4.01 13.11
CA CYS A 195 3.27 -4.63 12.86
C CYS A 195 4.21 -3.68 12.12
N HIS A 196 3.70 -2.97 11.12
CA HIS A 196 4.42 -1.97 10.33
C HIS A 196 4.94 -0.83 11.23
N ASN A 197 4.06 -0.22 12.04
CA ASN A 197 4.46 0.81 12.98
C ASN A 197 5.48 0.29 14.00
N TYR A 198 5.32 -0.96 14.49
CA TYR A 198 6.26 -1.56 15.42
C TYR A 198 7.66 -1.70 14.82
N ILE A 199 7.77 -2.24 13.60
CA ILE A 199 9.05 -2.42 12.88
C ILE A 199 9.78 -1.08 12.77
N PHE A 200 9.10 -0.05 12.28
CA PHE A 200 9.72 1.23 11.93
C PHE A 200 9.93 2.16 13.14
N HIS A 201 9.13 2.05 14.19
CA HIS A 201 9.35 2.81 15.43
C HIS A 201 10.34 2.15 16.38
N ARG A 202 10.59 0.86 16.21
CA ARG A 202 11.67 0.12 16.92
C ARG A 202 12.98 0.06 16.13
N ASP A 203 13.02 0.65 14.95
CA ASP A 203 14.20 0.64 14.06
C ASP A 203 14.73 -0.78 13.80
N LEU A 204 13.81 -1.78 13.61
CA LEU A 204 14.20 -3.18 13.40
C LEU A 204 14.87 -3.41 12.05
N LEU A 205 14.73 -2.50 11.11
CA LEU A 205 15.35 -2.50 9.79
C LEU A 205 15.89 -1.10 9.48
N PRO A 206 17.01 -0.98 8.75
CA PRO A 206 17.44 0.29 8.18
C PRO A 206 16.37 0.83 7.24
N HIS A 207 15.91 2.07 7.44
CA HIS A 207 14.86 2.67 6.65
C HIS A 207 14.95 4.20 6.59
N THR A 208 14.18 4.80 5.70
CA THR A 208 13.93 6.24 5.63
C THR A 208 12.44 6.50 5.80
N LYS A 209 12.06 7.33 6.77
CA LYS A 209 10.70 7.82 6.94
C LYS A 209 10.48 9.00 6.01
N GLN A 210 9.52 8.89 5.11
CA GLN A 210 9.12 9.95 4.20
C GLN A 210 7.98 10.75 4.84
N GLU A 211 8.03 12.08 4.72
CA GLU A 211 6.94 12.95 5.16
C GLU A 211 5.69 12.74 4.29
N ASN A 212 4.51 12.96 4.86
CA ASN A 212 3.27 12.93 4.07
C ASN A 212 3.33 13.94 2.92
N GLY A 213 3.17 13.43 1.70
CA GLY A 213 3.33 14.23 0.47
C GLY A 213 4.73 14.18 -0.16
N ASP A 214 5.71 13.51 0.45
CA ASP A 214 6.99 13.21 -0.20
C ASP A 214 6.89 11.83 -0.86
N GLY A 215 6.61 11.81 -2.16
CA GLY A 215 6.35 10.63 -2.96
C GLY A 215 4.93 10.09 -2.79
N VAL A 216 4.46 9.89 -1.58
CA VAL A 216 3.10 9.43 -1.25
C VAL A 216 2.42 10.40 -0.30
N ALA A 217 1.13 10.67 -0.54
CA ALA A 217 0.26 11.29 0.45
C ALA A 217 -0.87 10.34 0.87
N THR A 218 -0.88 9.95 2.14
CA THR A 218 -1.99 9.23 2.77
C THR A 218 -2.94 10.26 3.38
N ILE A 219 -4.17 10.34 2.87
CA ILE A 219 -5.04 11.50 3.12
C ILE A 219 -6.31 11.22 3.93
N CYS A 220 -6.53 10.00 4.44
CA CYS A 220 -7.76 9.66 5.18
C CYS A 220 -8.05 10.57 6.36
N LEU A 221 -7.02 11.01 7.07
CA LEU A 221 -7.12 11.89 8.23
C LEU A 221 -6.78 13.36 7.91
N THR A 222 -6.44 13.66 6.65
CA THR A 222 -6.06 15.01 6.23
C THR A 222 -7.29 15.90 6.13
N HIS A 223 -7.19 17.09 6.72
CA HIS A 223 -8.29 18.05 6.67
C HIS A 223 -8.56 18.47 5.20
N PRO A 224 -9.82 18.49 4.72
CA PRO A 224 -10.15 18.77 3.31
C PRO A 224 -9.58 20.08 2.75
N ARG A 225 -9.37 21.12 3.58
CA ARG A 225 -8.76 22.39 3.14
C ARG A 225 -7.31 22.27 2.68
N GLU A 226 -6.60 21.24 3.13
CA GLU A 226 -5.20 20.97 2.78
C GLU A 226 -5.09 20.17 1.48
N ILE A 227 -6.23 19.73 0.91
CA ILE A 227 -6.32 18.95 -0.31
C ILE A 227 -6.91 19.82 -1.41
N LYS A 228 -6.21 19.96 -2.52
CA LYS A 228 -6.63 20.79 -3.67
C LYS A 228 -6.51 20.01 -4.97
N ILE A 229 -7.53 20.11 -5.82
CA ILE A 229 -7.45 19.68 -7.21
C ILE A 229 -6.84 20.83 -8.00
N LEU A 230 -5.69 20.59 -8.63
CA LEU A 230 -4.98 21.59 -9.42
C LEU A 230 -5.59 21.71 -10.83
N GLY A 231 -5.23 22.77 -11.56
CA GLY A 231 -5.72 23.01 -12.91
C GLY A 231 -5.33 21.95 -13.95
N ASP A 232 -4.27 21.18 -13.68
CA ASP A 232 -3.83 20.04 -14.49
C ASP A 232 -4.45 18.69 -14.04
N GLY A 233 -5.34 18.74 -13.06
CA GLY A 233 -6.06 17.58 -12.52
C GLY A 233 -5.32 16.80 -11.46
N ARG A 234 -4.08 17.17 -11.11
CA ARG A 234 -3.36 16.53 -10.00
C ARG A 234 -3.86 17.04 -8.66
N ILE A 235 -3.66 16.21 -7.63
CA ILE A 235 -4.00 16.56 -6.26
C ILE A 235 -2.77 17.12 -5.56
N SER A 236 -2.92 18.28 -4.94
CA SER A 236 -1.94 18.84 -4.02
C SER A 236 -2.39 18.61 -2.58
N VAL A 237 -1.47 18.17 -1.74
CA VAL A 237 -1.66 17.96 -0.30
C VAL A 237 -0.60 18.76 0.45
N TYR A 238 -1.01 19.67 1.32
CA TYR A 238 -0.10 20.61 2.00
C TYR A 238 0.80 21.41 1.04
N GLY A 239 0.32 21.70 -0.17
CA GLY A 239 1.09 22.41 -1.20
C GLY A 239 2.09 21.55 -1.98
N LYS A 240 2.27 20.28 -1.64
CA LYS A 240 3.07 19.30 -2.38
C LYS A 240 2.18 18.55 -3.38
N THR A 241 2.76 18.05 -4.46
CA THR A 241 2.07 17.24 -5.48
C THR A 241 2.77 15.88 -5.56
N PRO A 242 2.43 14.93 -4.66
CA PRO A 242 3.10 13.63 -4.57
C PRO A 242 2.81 12.75 -5.79
N ALA A 243 3.68 11.78 -6.10
CA ALA A 243 3.45 10.81 -7.15
C ALA A 243 2.24 9.90 -6.91
N VAL A 244 1.89 9.65 -5.65
CA VAL A 244 0.83 8.73 -5.25
C VAL A 244 -0.10 9.37 -4.22
N ILE A 245 -1.41 9.26 -4.45
CA ILE A 245 -2.45 9.60 -3.46
C ILE A 245 -3.06 8.31 -2.94
N HIS A 246 -3.02 8.13 -1.62
CA HIS A 246 -3.58 6.96 -0.93
C HIS A 246 -4.74 7.37 -0.02
N GLN A 247 -5.75 6.50 0.06
CA GLN A 247 -7.00 6.65 0.85
C GLN A 247 -7.84 7.87 0.42
N TRP A 248 -7.84 8.15 -0.90
CA TRP A 248 -8.64 9.21 -1.49
C TRP A 248 -10.15 8.98 -1.35
N ASP A 249 -10.58 7.73 -1.21
CA ASP A 249 -11.98 7.33 -1.11
C ASP A 249 -12.66 7.76 0.21
N ARG A 250 -11.92 8.32 1.15
CA ARG A 250 -12.44 8.97 2.36
C ARG A 250 -12.90 10.41 2.12
N HIS A 251 -12.63 10.98 0.94
CA HIS A 251 -12.99 12.35 0.56
C HIS A 251 -14.03 12.33 -0.56
N PRO A 252 -15.32 12.69 -0.29
CA PRO A 252 -16.41 12.58 -1.27
C PRO A 252 -16.15 13.33 -2.59
N ASN A 253 -15.51 14.50 -2.53
CA ASN A 253 -15.14 15.27 -3.72
C ASN A 253 -14.10 14.55 -4.59
N LEU A 254 -13.17 13.79 -4.00
CA LEU A 254 -12.21 12.98 -4.75
C LEU A 254 -12.85 11.70 -5.29
N VAL A 255 -13.80 11.12 -4.56
CA VAL A 255 -14.60 9.99 -5.06
C VAL A 255 -15.34 10.38 -6.35
N GLU A 256 -16.03 11.51 -6.34
CA GLU A 256 -16.71 12.05 -7.53
C GLU A 256 -15.72 12.31 -8.66
N TYR A 257 -14.61 12.99 -8.34
CA TYR A 257 -13.56 13.33 -9.29
C TYR A 257 -12.96 12.12 -9.99
N TYR A 258 -12.46 11.13 -9.24
CA TYR A 258 -11.81 9.96 -9.81
C TYR A 258 -12.79 8.98 -10.47
N THR A 259 -14.04 8.89 -9.98
CA THR A 259 -15.09 8.12 -10.64
C THR A 259 -15.40 8.69 -12.03
N LYS A 260 -15.50 10.02 -12.15
CA LYS A 260 -15.70 10.68 -13.45
C LYS A 260 -14.50 10.48 -14.37
N LEU A 261 -13.29 10.57 -13.83
CA LEU A 261 -12.05 10.52 -14.63
C LEU A 261 -11.74 9.11 -15.16
N TYR A 262 -11.95 8.07 -14.35
CA TYR A 262 -11.45 6.72 -14.65
C TYR A 262 -12.54 5.65 -14.82
N VAL A 263 -13.75 5.85 -14.33
CA VAL A 263 -14.82 4.84 -14.38
C VAL A 263 -15.87 5.19 -15.41
N LYS A 264 -16.35 6.44 -15.41
CA LYS A 264 -17.35 6.93 -16.38
C LYS A 264 -16.62 7.63 -17.52
N LYS A 265 -16.16 6.88 -18.51
CA LYS A 265 -15.72 7.45 -19.80
C LYS A 265 -16.97 7.82 -20.57
N GLU A 266 -17.34 9.13 -20.58
CA GLU A 266 -18.35 9.68 -21.49
C GLU A 266 -17.87 9.61 -22.94
#